data_03e505e4a97eb4bf5973c96b3e6585c5
#
_entry.id   03e505e4a97eb4bf5973c96b3e6585c5
#
_cell.length_a   1.000
_cell.length_b   1.000
_cell.length_c   1.000
_cell.angle_alpha   90.00
_cell.angle_beta   90.00
_cell.angle_gamma   90.00
#
_symmetry.space_group_name_H-M   'P 1'
#
loop_
_entity.id
_entity.type
_entity.pdbx_description
1 polymer ?
#
loop_
_entity_poly.entity_id
_entity_poly.type
_entity_poly.pdbx_seq_one_letter_code
_entity_poly.pdbx_strand_id
1 'polypeptide(L)'
;MSEKYVVRLKNAAIYHADNPFGSTSAEKLMRRGEMVLSDVNLCVAPGEFVYLIGRVGSGKSTLLKTLYAEVQLLTGEGRVAGYDLRRLRRRDIPHLRRRIGIVFQDYQLLTDRNVFMNLYYVMKATGWKREDQ
;
A
#
# COMPACT_ATOMS: atom_id res chain seq x y z
N MET A 1 -8.71 -18.41 -11.63
CA MET A 1 -7.62 -17.90 -12.50
C MET A 1 -6.49 -17.38 -11.63
N SER A 2 -5.28 -17.87 -11.84
CA SER A 2 -4.10 -17.27 -11.23
C SER A 2 -3.90 -15.88 -11.86
N GLU A 3 -3.84 -14.85 -11.04
CA GLU A 3 -3.52 -13.51 -11.53
C GLU A 3 -2.10 -13.52 -12.12
N LYS A 4 -1.96 -13.05 -13.35
CA LYS A 4 -0.66 -12.95 -14.04
C LYS A 4 0.31 -12.01 -13.30
N TYR A 5 -0.19 -11.05 -12.55
CA TYR A 5 0.59 -10.03 -11.85
C TYR A 5 0.21 -9.96 -10.37
N VAL A 6 1.19 -9.82 -9.51
CA VAL A 6 1.00 -9.57 -8.07
C VAL A 6 0.75 -8.09 -7.77
N VAL A 7 1.28 -7.21 -8.64
CA VAL A 7 0.98 -5.77 -8.65
C VAL A 7 0.67 -5.36 -10.08
N ARG A 8 -0.43 -4.63 -10.26
CA ARG A 8 -0.80 -4.04 -11.54
C ARG A 8 -1.43 -2.68 -11.32
N LEU A 9 -0.83 -1.66 -11.90
CA LEU A 9 -1.42 -0.33 -12.06
C LEU A 9 -1.59 -0.03 -13.54
N LYS A 10 -2.68 0.61 -13.91
CA LYS A 10 -2.96 1.03 -15.28
C LYS A 10 -3.61 2.41 -15.28
N ASN A 11 -2.99 3.33 -16.01
CA ASN A 11 -3.43 4.72 -16.13
C ASN A 11 -3.76 5.35 -14.75
N ALA A 12 -2.98 5.01 -13.75
CA ALA A 12 -3.21 5.44 -12.36
C ALA A 12 -2.66 6.85 -12.13
N ALA A 13 -3.43 7.71 -11.49
CA ALA A 13 -2.93 8.96 -10.96
C ALA A 13 -2.83 8.87 -9.43
N ILE A 14 -1.68 9.25 -8.91
CA ILE A 14 -1.35 9.20 -7.50
C ILE A 14 -1.43 10.61 -6.92
N TYR A 15 -2.19 10.75 -5.86
CA TYR A 15 -2.42 12.01 -5.17
C TYR A 15 -1.83 11.97 -3.76
N HIS A 16 -1.23 13.07 -3.36
CA HIS A 16 -0.90 13.28 -1.95
C HIS A 16 -2.14 13.82 -1.24
N ALA A 17 -2.70 13.02 -0.32
CA ALA A 17 -3.90 13.39 0.42
C ALA A 17 -3.76 12.98 1.89
N ASP A 18 -4.09 13.92 2.78
CA ASP A 18 -3.96 13.75 4.22
C ASP A 18 -5.00 12.80 4.85
N ASN A 19 -6.04 12.44 4.13
CA ASN A 19 -7.07 11.51 4.64
C ASN A 19 -7.56 10.55 3.55
N PRO A 20 -6.87 9.45 3.34
CA PRO A 20 -7.10 8.56 2.21
C PRO A 20 -8.42 7.77 2.26
N PHE A 21 -8.92 7.43 3.43
CA PHE A 21 -10.10 6.55 3.59
C PHE A 21 -11.21 7.15 4.49
N GLY A 22 -11.37 8.45 4.40
CA GLY A 22 -12.44 9.16 5.11
C GLY A 22 -13.79 9.16 4.37
N SER A 23 -14.77 9.84 4.92
CA SER A 23 -16.11 10.05 4.35
C SER A 23 -16.14 11.01 3.14
N THR A 24 -14.98 11.45 2.68
CA THR A 24 -14.85 12.43 1.59
C THR A 24 -14.87 11.72 0.24
N SER A 25 -15.68 12.23 -0.72
CA SER A 25 -15.73 11.68 -2.07
C SER A 25 -14.39 11.81 -2.80
N ALA A 26 -14.12 10.88 -3.73
CA ALA A 26 -12.90 10.90 -4.55
C ALA A 26 -12.71 12.25 -5.28
N GLU A 27 -13.79 12.85 -5.80
CA GLU A 27 -13.75 14.16 -6.45
C GLU A 27 -13.24 15.27 -5.52
N LYS A 28 -13.69 15.26 -4.27
CA LYS A 28 -13.29 16.26 -3.28
C LYS A 28 -11.84 16.06 -2.82
N LEU A 29 -11.38 14.80 -2.78
CA LEU A 29 -9.98 14.48 -2.52
C LEU A 29 -9.09 14.91 -3.70
N MET A 30 -9.52 14.71 -4.94
CA MET A 30 -8.78 15.17 -6.12
C MET A 30 -8.70 16.70 -6.19
N ARG A 31 -9.74 17.43 -5.79
CA ARG A 31 -9.71 18.90 -5.74
C ARG A 31 -8.83 19.48 -4.64
N ARG A 32 -8.65 18.79 -3.55
CA ARG A 32 -7.86 19.21 -2.37
C ARG A 32 -6.46 18.65 -2.35
N GLY A 33 -6.28 17.46 -2.96
CA GLY A 33 -5.01 16.77 -3.01
C GLY A 33 -4.13 17.26 -4.16
N GLU A 34 -2.83 17.20 -3.96
CA GLU A 34 -1.85 17.45 -5.03
C GLU A 34 -1.63 16.15 -5.82
N MET A 35 -1.77 16.22 -7.13
CA MET A 35 -1.40 15.12 -8.00
C MET A 35 0.13 15.02 -8.07
N VAL A 36 0.67 13.91 -7.60
CA VAL A 36 2.11 13.66 -7.52
C VAL A 36 2.62 12.92 -8.75
N LEU A 37 1.84 11.95 -9.22
CA LEU A 37 2.15 11.15 -10.41
C LEU A 37 0.89 11.00 -11.27
N SER A 38 1.06 11.05 -12.57
CA SER A 38 0.00 10.81 -13.56
C SER A 38 0.39 9.66 -14.48
N ASP A 39 -0.62 8.99 -15.00
CA ASP A 39 -0.48 7.93 -16.00
C ASP A 39 0.52 6.82 -15.61
N VAL A 40 0.45 6.39 -14.35
CA VAL A 40 1.31 5.33 -13.83
C VAL A 40 0.84 3.98 -14.38
N ASN A 41 1.75 3.30 -15.06
CA ASN A 41 1.56 1.95 -15.56
C ASN A 41 2.68 1.07 -14.99
N LEU A 42 2.31 0.08 -14.17
CA LEU A 42 3.24 -0.81 -13.48
C LEU A 42 2.65 -2.22 -13.44
N CYS A 43 3.44 -3.19 -13.84
CA CYS A 43 3.11 -4.59 -13.69
C CYS A 43 4.28 -5.32 -13.05
N VAL A 44 4.00 -6.11 -12.00
CA VAL A 44 4.99 -6.96 -11.33
C VAL A 44 4.45 -8.38 -11.32
N ALA A 45 5.18 -9.28 -11.95
CA ALA A 45 4.86 -10.71 -11.99
C ALA A 45 5.34 -11.43 -10.72
N PRO A 46 4.78 -12.61 -10.38
CA PRO A 46 5.30 -13.43 -9.31
C PRO A 46 6.79 -13.76 -9.51
N GLY A 47 7.58 -13.65 -8.44
CA GLY A 47 9.02 -13.91 -8.47
C GLY A 47 9.87 -12.81 -9.10
N GLU A 48 9.26 -11.72 -9.56
CA GLU A 48 9.97 -10.61 -10.16
C GLU A 48 10.51 -9.64 -9.09
N PHE A 49 11.69 -9.10 -9.36
CA PHE A 49 12.32 -8.06 -8.54
C PHE A 49 12.37 -6.75 -9.35
N VAL A 50 11.80 -5.68 -8.80
CA VAL A 50 11.66 -4.39 -9.48
C VAL A 50 12.29 -3.28 -8.65
N TYR A 51 13.17 -2.48 -9.27
CA TYR A 51 13.67 -1.24 -8.70
C TYR A 51 12.80 -0.06 -9.10
N LEU A 52 12.39 0.74 -8.10
CA LEU A 52 11.71 2.01 -8.31
C LEU A 52 12.72 3.14 -8.12
N ILE A 53 13.12 3.78 -9.22
CA ILE A 53 14.18 4.78 -9.26
C ILE A 53 13.59 6.14 -9.61
N GLY A 54 14.08 7.17 -8.95
CA GLY A 54 13.69 8.56 -9.21
C GLY A 54 14.31 9.51 -8.20
N ARG A 55 14.26 10.80 -8.49
CA ARG A 55 14.75 11.85 -7.59
C ARG A 55 13.96 11.89 -6.29
N VAL A 56 14.58 12.43 -5.23
CA VAL A 56 13.86 12.77 -4.00
C VAL A 56 12.69 13.71 -4.32
N GLY A 57 11.51 13.43 -3.76
CA GLY A 57 10.30 14.20 -4.04
C GLY A 57 9.58 13.87 -5.35
N SER A 58 10.03 12.84 -6.10
CA SER A 58 9.39 12.43 -7.36
C SER A 58 8.11 11.59 -7.20
N GLY A 59 7.67 11.32 -5.97
CA GLY A 59 6.44 10.57 -5.70
C GLY A 59 6.60 9.06 -5.46
N LYS A 60 7.83 8.55 -5.39
CA LYS A 60 8.09 7.11 -5.12
C LYS A 60 7.45 6.62 -3.83
N SER A 61 7.63 7.37 -2.73
CA SER A 61 7.04 7.02 -1.43
C SER A 61 5.52 7.05 -1.47
N THR A 62 4.91 8.02 -2.15
CA THR A 62 3.46 8.12 -2.31
C THR A 62 2.90 6.98 -3.15
N LEU A 63 3.62 6.57 -4.19
CA LEU A 63 3.28 5.38 -4.98
C LEU A 63 3.29 4.12 -4.11
N LEU A 64 4.35 3.88 -3.34
CA LEU A 64 4.42 2.73 -2.43
C LEU A 64 3.30 2.77 -1.38
N LYS A 65 3.01 3.92 -0.78
CA LYS A 65 1.89 4.11 0.14
C LYS A 65 0.53 3.78 -0.49
N THR A 66 0.37 4.02 -1.78
CA THR A 66 -0.83 3.63 -2.52
C THR A 66 -0.92 2.10 -2.68
N LEU A 67 0.20 1.41 -2.91
CA LEU A 67 0.21 -0.05 -3.07
C LEU A 67 -0.19 -0.80 -1.79
N TYR A 68 0.15 -0.28 -0.60
CA TYR A 68 -0.30 -0.89 0.65
C TYR A 68 -1.47 -0.15 1.33
N ALA A 69 -2.17 0.67 0.54
CA ALA A 69 -3.42 1.33 0.94
C ALA A 69 -3.27 2.28 2.15
N GLU A 70 -2.16 2.98 2.28
CA GLU A 70 -2.04 4.16 3.14
C GLU A 70 -2.60 5.39 2.43
N VAL A 71 -2.40 5.48 1.12
CA VAL A 71 -2.99 6.48 0.23
C VAL A 71 -4.00 5.80 -0.69
N GLN A 72 -5.17 6.40 -0.85
CA GLN A 72 -6.23 5.86 -1.70
C GLN A 72 -5.92 6.08 -3.18
N LEU A 73 -6.11 5.03 -4.00
CA LEU A 73 -6.10 5.17 -5.46
C LEU A 73 -7.42 5.81 -5.91
N LEU A 74 -7.35 7.03 -6.47
CA LEU A 74 -8.53 7.79 -6.85
C LEU A 74 -8.91 7.62 -8.32
N THR A 75 -7.95 7.39 -9.20
CA THR A 75 -8.17 7.23 -10.64
C THR A 75 -7.34 6.08 -11.21
N GLY A 76 -7.75 5.60 -12.38
CA GLY A 76 -7.11 4.46 -13.04
C GLY A 76 -7.52 3.13 -12.45
N GLU A 77 -6.78 2.08 -12.77
CA GLU A 77 -6.95 0.74 -12.25
C GLU A 77 -5.75 0.36 -11.38
N GLY A 78 -5.99 -0.35 -10.28
CA GLY A 78 -4.92 -0.85 -9.43
C GLY A 78 -5.32 -2.13 -8.72
N ARG A 79 -4.47 -3.16 -8.83
CA ARG A 79 -4.62 -4.42 -8.11
C ARG A 79 -3.32 -4.79 -7.43
N VAL A 80 -3.39 -5.21 -6.19
CA VAL A 80 -2.26 -5.68 -5.40
C VAL A 80 -2.67 -6.90 -4.61
N ALA A 81 -1.93 -7.98 -4.73
CA ALA A 81 -2.17 -9.23 -4.01
C ALA A 81 -3.63 -9.72 -4.08
N GLY A 82 -4.27 -9.54 -5.23
CA GLY A 82 -5.67 -9.94 -5.47
C GLY A 82 -6.72 -8.90 -5.06
N TYR A 83 -6.34 -7.78 -4.47
CA TYR A 83 -7.26 -6.73 -4.06
C TYR A 83 -7.33 -5.61 -5.10
N ASP A 84 -8.54 -5.15 -5.41
CA ASP A 84 -8.78 -3.96 -6.22
C ASP A 84 -8.69 -2.71 -5.35
N LEU A 85 -7.65 -1.89 -5.57
CA LEU A 85 -7.37 -0.69 -4.77
C LEU A 85 -8.46 0.39 -4.91
N ARG A 86 -9.17 0.44 -6.04
CA ARG A 86 -10.28 1.38 -6.27
C ARG A 86 -11.53 1.03 -5.47
N ARG A 87 -11.75 -0.25 -5.21
CA ARG A 87 -12.91 -0.79 -4.50
C ARG A 87 -12.61 -1.20 -3.06
N LEU A 88 -11.38 -0.94 -2.60
CA LEU A 88 -10.93 -1.32 -1.28
C LEU A 88 -11.70 -0.55 -0.21
N ARG A 89 -12.35 -1.27 0.70
CA ARG A 89 -13.02 -0.69 1.86
C ARG A 89 -12.09 -0.68 3.05
N ARG A 90 -12.31 0.24 3.99
CA ARG A 90 -11.48 0.36 5.19
C ARG A 90 -11.27 -0.97 5.93
N ARG A 91 -12.30 -1.82 5.98
CA ARG A 91 -12.25 -3.15 6.59
C ARG A 91 -11.36 -4.16 5.85
N ASP A 92 -11.11 -3.93 4.55
CA ASP A 92 -10.34 -4.84 3.71
C ASP A 92 -8.82 -4.53 3.78
N ILE A 93 -8.44 -3.33 4.25
CA ILE A 93 -7.04 -2.87 4.33
C ILE A 93 -6.17 -3.79 5.21
N PRO A 94 -6.58 -4.20 6.42
CA PRO A 94 -5.78 -5.13 7.22
C PRO A 94 -5.54 -6.47 6.52
N HIS A 95 -6.50 -6.95 5.74
CA HIS A 95 -6.38 -8.19 4.99
C HIS A 95 -5.40 -8.07 3.81
N LEU A 96 -5.42 -6.95 3.08
CA LEU A 96 -4.43 -6.64 2.07
C LEU A 96 -3.03 -6.58 2.69
N ARG A 97 -2.86 -5.83 3.77
CA ARG A 97 -1.55 -5.64 4.43
C ARG A 97 -0.95 -6.92 5.01
N ARG A 98 -1.78 -7.91 5.39
CA ARG A 98 -1.31 -9.24 5.80
C ARG A 98 -0.69 -10.05 4.66
N ARG A 99 -1.00 -9.71 3.40
CA ARG A 99 -0.43 -10.35 2.21
C ARG A 99 0.84 -9.67 1.69
N ILE A 100 1.25 -8.57 2.33
CA ILE A 100 2.38 -7.76 1.90
C ILE A 100 3.36 -7.64 3.06
N GLY A 101 4.64 -7.88 2.80
CA GLY A 101 5.72 -7.49 3.70
C GLY A 101 6.19 -6.08 3.35
N ILE A 102 6.29 -5.18 4.33
CA ILE A 102 6.73 -3.81 4.15
C ILE A 102 7.93 -3.56 5.04
N VAL A 103 9.03 -3.06 4.46
CA VAL A 103 10.16 -2.53 5.20
C VAL A 103 10.14 -1.02 5.07
N PHE A 104 9.90 -0.33 6.20
CA PHE A 104 9.85 1.14 6.23
C PHE A 104 11.26 1.72 6.32
N GLN A 105 11.42 2.95 5.84
CA GLN A 105 12.71 3.66 5.86
C GLN A 105 13.22 3.90 7.28
N ASP A 106 12.35 4.17 8.24
CA ASP A 106 12.62 4.37 9.67
C ASP A 106 12.45 3.09 10.51
N TYR A 107 12.30 1.94 9.85
CA TYR A 107 12.06 0.60 10.42
C TYR A 107 10.81 0.48 11.31
N GLN A 108 10.26 1.55 11.86
CA GLN A 108 9.08 1.59 12.74
C GLN A 108 9.13 0.55 13.88
N LEU A 109 10.30 0.38 14.48
CA LEU A 109 10.49 -0.55 15.59
C LEU A 109 10.16 0.11 16.93
N LEU A 110 9.62 -0.68 17.86
CA LEU A 110 9.46 -0.29 19.26
C LEU A 110 10.83 -0.34 19.95
N THR A 111 11.45 0.81 20.15
CA THR A 111 12.82 0.92 20.66
C THR A 111 12.96 0.59 22.13
N ASP A 112 11.85 0.62 22.89
CA ASP A 112 11.73 0.23 24.29
C ASP A 112 11.47 -1.29 24.47
N ARG A 113 11.44 -2.05 23.38
CA ARG A 113 11.15 -3.48 23.34
C ARG A 113 12.28 -4.25 22.68
N ASN A 114 12.47 -5.50 23.09
CA ASN A 114 13.43 -6.40 22.46
C ASN A 114 12.92 -6.93 21.11
N VAL A 115 13.75 -7.67 20.38
CA VAL A 115 13.43 -8.22 19.06
C VAL A 115 12.21 -9.13 19.12
N PHE A 116 12.14 -10.03 20.12
CA PHE A 116 11.02 -10.94 20.29
C PHE A 116 9.69 -10.19 20.44
N MET A 117 9.65 -9.16 21.28
CA MET A 117 8.43 -8.39 21.51
C MET A 117 8.00 -7.58 20.27
N ASN A 118 8.95 -7.06 19.48
CA ASN A 118 8.63 -6.42 18.22
C ASN A 118 7.94 -7.38 17.24
N LEU A 119 8.42 -8.59 17.11
CA LEU A 119 7.80 -9.63 16.29
C LEU A 119 6.46 -10.09 16.87
N TYR A 120 6.41 -10.36 18.15
CA TYR A 120 5.21 -10.85 18.85
C TYR A 120 4.02 -9.89 18.69
N TYR A 121 4.23 -8.58 18.89
CA TYR A 121 3.14 -7.60 18.74
C TYR A 121 2.60 -7.55 17.31
N VAL A 122 3.46 -7.62 16.30
CA VAL A 122 3.03 -7.65 14.90
C VAL A 122 2.23 -8.91 14.60
N MET A 123 2.70 -10.07 15.01
CA MET A 123 2.01 -11.33 14.79
C MET A 123 0.65 -11.34 15.49
N LYS A 124 0.59 -10.92 16.75
CA LYS A 124 -0.66 -10.80 17.51
C LYS A 124 -1.65 -9.83 16.86
N ALA A 125 -1.19 -8.68 16.44
CA ALA A 125 -2.03 -7.66 15.76
C ALA A 125 -2.55 -8.13 14.40
N THR A 126 -1.81 -9.00 13.71
CA THR A 126 -2.20 -9.57 12.42
C THR A 126 -3.01 -10.86 12.55
N GLY A 127 -3.33 -11.29 13.77
CA GLY A 127 -4.26 -12.39 14.03
C GLY A 127 -3.64 -13.79 14.02
N TRP A 128 -2.32 -13.90 14.16
CA TRP A 128 -1.67 -15.19 14.38
C TRP A 128 -2.09 -15.78 15.71
N LYS A 129 -2.43 -17.07 15.71
CA LYS A 129 -2.75 -17.80 16.93
C LYS A 129 -1.47 -18.18 17.67
N ARG A 130 -1.58 -18.38 18.99
CA ARG A 130 -0.44 -18.72 19.86
C ARG A 130 0.30 -20.00 19.43
N GLU A 131 -0.39 -20.92 18.75
CA GLU A 131 0.17 -22.18 18.26
C GLU A 131 1.02 -21.99 16.98
N ASP A 132 0.85 -20.87 16.29
CA ASP A 132 1.53 -20.54 15.04
C ASP A 132 2.72 -19.59 15.24
N GLN A 133 2.96 -19.14 16.48
CA GLN A 133 4.02 -18.21 16.89
C GLN A 133 5.28 -18.96 17.36
#